data_d9080dd7cdefaa8cec9c57f4a87f5127
#
_entry.id   d9080dd7cdefaa8cec9c57f4a87f5127
#
_cell.length_a   1.000
_cell.length_b   1.000
_cell.length_c   1.000
_cell.angle_alpha   90.00
_cell.angle_beta   90.00
_cell.angle_gamma   90.00
#
_symmetry.space_group_name_H-M   'P 1'
#
loop_
_entity.id
_entity.type
_entity.pdbx_description
1 polymer ?
#
loop_
_entity_poly.entity_id
_entity_poly.type
_entity_poly.pdbx_seq_one_letter_code
_entity_poly.pdbx_strand_id
1 'polypeptide(L)'
;MHWIDIIIFILFTGGVVLFGCSFFNKKGSSEEFTSAGRSLPGWVVGMSIFATYLSSISYLGYPGKAFAGNWNAFVFSLSIPIASFFAAKYFVPFYRNQQSVSAYSFLEHRFGRWARVYASSFYLLTQVARMGSILYLLALPMNELLGWNIEGIILITTLAIVAYSMVGGIKAVIWTEAIQGIILIGGALLCLVLLLFDMPEGPLQTFRIAWEDDKFSLGSFGASLSESTFWVCMIYGIFTNLQNYGIDQNYVQRYHTAKSMKEAKFSALFGGYLFIPVSAIFFLIGTGLYAFYKVNPSMLPEGMGADFVFPFFIVNELPVGLTGLLIASIFAAGMSTVATSVTSSSTIFLTDYYLHFRKNAGNREKLLVLKGASVMVGILGALVAFAFMNAESALDAWWALSSIFSGGMLGLFLLGYLSKKARHIDAAIGVACGLVALIWAVVDPLVHANLAIVFGTILVFLVGFLCSKILNKN
;
A
#
# COMPACT_ATOMS: atom_id res chain seq x y z
N MET A 1 22.02 -8.92 17.97
CA MET A 1 22.44 -8.18 16.76
C MET A 1 23.80 -7.54 16.96
N HIS A 2 24.68 -7.56 15.94
CA HIS A 2 26.02 -6.99 16.05
C HIS A 2 25.99 -5.46 15.93
N TRP A 3 26.93 -4.75 16.59
CA TRP A 3 26.95 -3.27 16.58
C TRP A 3 27.08 -2.66 15.16
N ILE A 4 27.71 -3.36 14.22
CA ILE A 4 27.80 -2.96 12.80
C ILE A 4 26.41 -2.89 12.16
N ASP A 5 25.54 -3.83 12.45
CA ASP A 5 24.17 -3.86 11.91
C ASP A 5 23.36 -2.65 12.38
N ILE A 6 23.53 -2.29 13.66
CA ILE A 6 22.88 -1.11 14.26
C ILE A 6 23.39 0.16 13.57
N ILE A 7 24.69 0.28 13.32
CA ILE A 7 25.27 1.43 12.62
C ILE A 7 24.71 1.51 11.19
N ILE A 8 24.67 0.41 10.43
CA ILE A 8 24.12 0.40 9.07
C ILE A 8 22.66 0.82 9.08
N PHE A 9 21.86 0.28 10.00
CA PHE A 9 20.46 0.66 10.16
C PHE A 9 20.30 2.16 10.44
N ILE A 10 21.05 2.72 11.40
CA ILE A 10 20.99 4.13 11.77
C ILE A 10 21.47 5.02 10.61
N LEU A 11 22.58 4.68 9.96
CA LEU A 11 23.12 5.45 8.84
C LEU A 11 22.16 5.46 7.65
N PHE A 12 21.57 4.32 7.31
CA PHE A 12 20.60 4.24 6.22
C PHE A 12 19.32 5.04 6.55
N THR A 13 18.70 4.75 7.69
CA THR A 13 17.43 5.39 8.09
C THR A 13 17.62 6.90 8.29
N GLY A 14 18.69 7.30 9.00
CA GLY A 14 19.05 8.70 9.20
C GLY A 14 19.38 9.39 7.88
N GLY A 15 20.12 8.72 6.98
CA GLY A 15 20.44 9.22 5.65
C GLY A 15 19.19 9.49 4.79
N VAL A 16 18.21 8.58 4.82
CA VAL A 16 16.91 8.76 4.12
C VAL A 16 16.15 9.97 4.68
N VAL A 17 16.09 10.11 6.00
CA VAL A 17 15.41 11.25 6.64
C VAL A 17 16.11 12.58 6.28
N LEU A 18 17.44 12.64 6.40
CA LEU A 18 18.22 13.82 6.06
C LEU A 18 18.10 14.18 4.57
N PHE A 19 18.16 13.18 3.70
CA PHE A 19 17.92 13.39 2.26
C PHE A 19 16.50 13.91 1.99
N GLY A 20 15.47 13.36 2.63
CA GLY A 20 14.11 13.89 2.52
C GLY A 20 14.00 15.34 3.00
N CYS A 21 14.65 15.68 4.12
CA CYS A 21 14.69 17.05 4.64
C CYS A 21 15.47 18.03 3.73
N SER A 22 16.41 17.54 2.91
CA SER A 22 17.18 18.40 1.98
C SER A 22 16.31 19.05 0.90
N PHE A 23 15.11 18.54 0.65
CA PHE A 23 14.13 19.15 -0.26
C PHE A 23 13.41 20.38 0.32
N PHE A 24 13.84 20.87 1.49
CA PHE A 24 13.28 22.09 2.09
C PHE A 24 13.41 23.30 1.17
N ASN A 25 12.27 23.90 0.83
CA ASN A 25 12.24 25.14 0.05
C ASN A 25 11.50 26.25 0.82
N LYS A 26 12.23 27.29 1.23
CA LYS A 26 11.66 28.47 1.93
C LYS A 26 10.59 29.20 1.12
N LYS A 27 10.70 29.18 -0.22
CA LYS A 27 9.78 29.82 -1.16
C LYS A 27 8.81 28.86 -1.81
N GLY A 28 8.71 27.63 -1.29
CA GLY A 28 7.85 26.57 -1.83
C GLY A 28 6.39 26.99 -1.94
N SER A 29 5.69 26.43 -2.91
CA SER A 29 4.25 26.64 -3.10
C SER A 29 3.46 25.44 -2.62
N SER A 30 2.14 25.63 -2.39
CA SER A 30 1.24 24.50 -2.12
C SER A 30 1.19 23.52 -3.29
N GLU A 31 1.38 23.98 -4.52
CA GLU A 31 1.49 23.13 -5.72
C GLU A 31 2.79 22.31 -5.69
N GLU A 32 3.92 22.90 -5.33
CA GLU A 32 5.17 22.13 -5.12
C GLU A 32 5.01 21.06 -4.06
N PHE A 33 4.33 21.39 -2.96
CA PHE A 33 4.08 20.43 -1.86
C PHE A 33 3.20 19.26 -2.30
N THR A 34 2.15 19.49 -3.09
CA THR A 34 1.14 18.48 -3.45
C THR A 34 1.39 17.76 -4.76
N SER A 35 2.10 18.37 -5.71
CA SER A 35 2.35 17.83 -7.06
C SER A 35 3.80 17.95 -7.53
N ALA A 36 4.74 18.33 -6.64
CA ALA A 36 6.17 18.53 -6.96
C ALA A 36 6.38 19.44 -8.18
N GLY A 37 5.47 20.40 -8.43
CA GLY A 37 5.51 21.29 -9.59
C GLY A 37 5.48 20.55 -10.92
N ARG A 38 4.99 19.30 -10.98
CA ARG A 38 4.96 18.43 -12.17
C ARG A 38 6.33 18.26 -12.83
N SER A 39 7.38 18.08 -12.03
CA SER A 39 8.78 18.13 -12.49
C SER A 39 9.51 16.78 -12.48
N LEU A 40 8.89 15.73 -11.92
CA LEU A 40 9.58 14.48 -11.65
C LEU A 40 9.69 13.57 -12.89
N PRO A 41 10.83 12.88 -13.07
CA PRO A 41 10.99 11.89 -14.11
C PRO A 41 10.15 10.65 -13.83
N GLY A 42 9.62 10.02 -14.88
CA GLY A 42 8.66 8.91 -14.77
C GLY A 42 9.21 7.69 -14.05
N TRP A 43 10.51 7.38 -14.15
CA TRP A 43 11.10 6.24 -13.46
C TRP A 43 11.12 6.43 -11.93
N VAL A 44 11.39 7.66 -11.45
CA VAL A 44 11.35 7.95 -10.00
C VAL A 44 9.92 7.84 -9.48
N VAL A 45 8.95 8.41 -10.23
CA VAL A 45 7.54 8.30 -9.88
C VAL A 45 7.07 6.85 -9.93
N GLY A 46 7.53 6.06 -10.90
CA GLY A 46 7.21 4.64 -11.00
C GLY A 46 7.81 3.79 -9.87
N MET A 47 9.06 4.08 -9.47
CA MET A 47 9.65 3.48 -8.27
C MET A 47 8.86 3.82 -7.02
N SER A 48 8.39 5.06 -6.89
CA SER A 48 7.55 5.49 -5.79
C SER A 48 6.19 4.78 -5.81
N ILE A 49 5.55 4.60 -6.98
CA ILE A 49 4.32 3.81 -7.12
C ILE A 49 4.57 2.36 -6.66
N PHE A 50 5.65 1.75 -7.10
CA PHE A 50 6.06 0.42 -6.66
C PHE A 50 6.26 0.34 -5.14
N ALA A 51 7.04 1.27 -4.55
CA ALA A 51 7.32 1.29 -3.13
C ALA A 51 6.08 1.59 -2.26
N THR A 52 5.11 2.37 -2.78
CA THR A 52 3.81 2.59 -2.12
C THR A 52 3.00 1.29 -2.02
N TYR A 53 3.14 0.42 -3.01
CA TYR A 53 2.45 -0.87 -3.05
C TYR A 53 3.09 -1.88 -2.09
N LEU A 54 4.41 -1.92 -2.04
CA LEU A 54 5.17 -2.84 -1.22
C LEU A 54 5.38 -2.27 0.19
N SER A 55 4.56 -2.70 1.13
CA SER A 55 4.67 -2.33 2.54
C SER A 55 5.55 -3.31 3.33
N SER A 56 5.89 -2.96 4.58
CA SER A 56 6.54 -3.89 5.53
C SER A 56 5.73 -5.18 5.73
N ILE A 57 4.40 -5.09 5.70
CA ILE A 57 3.51 -6.27 5.79
C ILE A 57 3.72 -7.20 4.59
N SER A 58 3.85 -6.65 3.37
CA SER A 58 4.14 -7.48 2.19
C SER A 58 5.53 -8.07 2.23
N TYR A 59 6.51 -7.31 2.73
CA TYR A 59 7.90 -7.76 2.88
C TYR A 59 8.02 -9.01 3.76
N LEU A 60 7.26 -9.05 4.85
CA LEU A 60 7.24 -10.17 5.79
C LEU A 60 6.20 -11.22 5.42
N GLY A 61 5.02 -10.79 5.01
CA GLY A 61 3.87 -11.67 4.77
C GLY A 61 4.01 -12.52 3.50
N TYR A 62 4.65 -12.05 2.42
CA TYR A 62 4.82 -12.87 1.21
C TYR A 62 5.74 -14.07 1.45
N PRO A 63 6.93 -13.92 2.08
CA PRO A 63 7.72 -15.06 2.48
C PRO A 63 6.98 -15.99 3.44
N GLY A 64 6.25 -15.44 4.43
CA GLY A 64 5.44 -16.22 5.37
C GLY A 64 4.38 -17.08 4.68
N LYS A 65 3.64 -16.49 3.72
CA LYS A 65 2.63 -17.23 2.92
C LYS A 65 3.24 -18.34 2.07
N ALA A 66 4.39 -18.10 1.43
CA ALA A 66 5.09 -19.11 0.64
C ALA A 66 5.71 -20.21 1.53
N PHE A 67 6.22 -19.84 2.71
CA PHE A 67 6.73 -20.77 3.72
C PHE A 67 5.64 -21.73 4.22
N ALA A 68 4.51 -21.17 4.71
CA ALA A 68 3.42 -21.97 5.29
C ALA A 68 2.59 -22.75 4.24
N GLY A 69 2.42 -22.19 3.05
CA GLY A 69 1.57 -22.73 1.99
C GLY A 69 2.30 -22.86 0.66
N ASN A 70 1.73 -22.23 -0.35
CA ASN A 70 2.20 -22.23 -1.73
C ASN A 70 2.11 -20.83 -2.35
N TRP A 71 2.23 -20.73 -3.69
CA TRP A 71 2.20 -19.47 -4.43
C TRP A 71 0.79 -18.97 -4.77
N ASN A 72 -0.27 -19.48 -4.14
CA ASN A 72 -1.63 -18.99 -4.41
C ASN A 72 -1.76 -17.48 -4.21
N ALA A 73 -1.20 -16.92 -3.13
CA ALA A 73 -1.23 -15.48 -2.88
C ALA A 73 -0.44 -14.65 -3.93
N PHE A 74 0.49 -15.24 -4.68
CA PHE A 74 1.19 -14.59 -5.79
C PHE A 74 0.26 -14.22 -6.94
N VAL A 75 -0.87 -14.93 -7.09
CA VAL A 75 -1.90 -14.64 -8.10
C VAL A 75 -2.43 -13.20 -7.99
N PHE A 76 -2.51 -12.66 -6.77
CA PHE A 76 -2.82 -11.25 -6.54
C PHE A 76 -1.84 -10.33 -7.28
N SER A 77 -0.54 -10.62 -7.22
CA SER A 77 0.50 -9.82 -7.89
C SER A 77 0.38 -9.87 -9.41
N LEU A 78 -0.07 -11.00 -9.98
CA LEU A 78 -0.30 -11.15 -11.43
C LEU A 78 -1.42 -10.25 -11.96
N SER A 79 -2.34 -9.79 -11.11
CA SER A 79 -3.42 -8.89 -11.50
C SER A 79 -3.00 -7.41 -11.61
N ILE A 80 -1.87 -7.01 -10.98
CA ILE A 80 -1.39 -5.61 -10.93
C ILE A 80 -1.11 -5.02 -12.31
N PRO A 81 -0.42 -5.70 -13.24
CA PRO A 81 -0.21 -5.19 -14.60
C PRO A 81 -1.49 -4.90 -15.35
N ILE A 82 -2.55 -5.69 -15.12
CA ILE A 82 -3.85 -5.46 -15.73
C ILE A 82 -4.38 -4.10 -15.28
N ALA A 83 -4.41 -3.85 -13.96
CA ALA A 83 -4.87 -2.58 -13.40
C ALA A 83 -3.99 -1.40 -13.83
N SER A 84 -2.65 -1.57 -13.84
CA SER A 84 -1.72 -0.53 -14.25
C SER A 84 -1.86 -0.17 -15.74
N PHE A 85 -2.16 -1.14 -16.61
CA PHE A 85 -2.50 -0.90 -18.01
C PHE A 85 -3.76 -0.06 -18.13
N PHE A 86 -4.84 -0.42 -17.45
CA PHE A 86 -6.07 0.37 -17.43
C PHE A 86 -5.82 1.78 -16.87
N ALA A 87 -5.00 1.89 -15.82
CA ALA A 87 -4.63 3.18 -15.26
C ALA A 87 -3.89 4.05 -16.28
N ALA A 88 -2.86 3.54 -16.92
CA ALA A 88 -2.08 4.27 -17.92
C ALA A 88 -2.93 4.71 -19.14
N LYS A 89 -3.93 3.90 -19.53
CA LYS A 89 -4.80 4.17 -20.67
C LYS A 89 -5.93 5.14 -20.34
N TYR A 90 -6.57 5.02 -19.17
CA TYR A 90 -7.80 5.73 -18.84
C TYR A 90 -7.64 6.69 -17.65
N PHE A 91 -7.14 6.24 -16.50
CA PHE A 91 -7.13 7.05 -15.27
C PHE A 91 -6.06 8.14 -15.27
N VAL A 92 -4.85 7.83 -15.73
CA VAL A 92 -3.77 8.84 -15.82
C VAL A 92 -4.16 10.01 -16.73
N PRO A 93 -4.65 9.80 -17.96
CA PRO A 93 -5.13 10.91 -18.78
C PRO A 93 -6.32 11.67 -18.15
N PHE A 94 -7.24 10.93 -17.54
CA PHE A 94 -8.40 11.51 -16.86
C PHE A 94 -7.98 12.50 -15.76
N TYR A 95 -7.13 12.07 -14.82
CA TYR A 95 -6.71 12.92 -13.70
C TYR A 95 -5.78 14.05 -14.13
N ARG A 96 -4.85 13.80 -15.02
CA ARG A 96 -3.92 14.85 -15.48
C ARG A 96 -4.58 15.98 -16.24
N ASN A 97 -5.75 15.75 -16.83
CA ASN A 97 -6.55 16.78 -17.48
C ASN A 97 -7.44 17.55 -16.48
N GLN A 98 -7.54 17.11 -15.22
CA GLN A 98 -8.24 17.83 -14.16
C GLN A 98 -7.34 18.88 -13.51
N GLN A 99 -7.96 19.98 -13.05
CA GLN A 99 -7.24 21.03 -12.32
C GLN A 99 -6.98 20.66 -10.85
N SER A 100 -7.79 19.77 -10.28
CA SER A 100 -7.67 19.34 -8.89
C SER A 100 -6.70 18.18 -8.73
N VAL A 101 -5.89 18.22 -7.67
CA VAL A 101 -5.00 17.13 -7.25
C VAL A 101 -5.77 16.04 -6.50
N SER A 102 -7.00 16.32 -6.02
CA SER A 102 -7.83 15.36 -5.32
C SER A 102 -8.47 14.37 -6.29
N ALA A 103 -8.32 13.07 -6.00
CA ALA A 103 -8.98 11.98 -6.72
C ALA A 103 -10.51 12.07 -6.66
N TYR A 104 -11.05 12.73 -5.62
CA TYR A 104 -12.50 12.75 -5.31
C TYR A 104 -13.23 13.98 -5.84
N SER A 105 -12.51 14.95 -6.40
CA SER A 105 -13.14 16.16 -6.99
C SER A 105 -14.13 15.84 -8.11
N PHE A 106 -13.86 14.80 -8.89
CA PHE A 106 -14.75 14.31 -9.92
C PHE A 106 -16.14 13.89 -9.38
N LEU A 107 -16.17 13.23 -8.22
CA LEU A 107 -17.42 12.77 -7.61
C LEU A 107 -18.33 13.95 -7.23
N GLU A 108 -17.74 15.09 -6.82
CA GLU A 108 -18.52 16.31 -6.54
C GLU A 108 -19.20 16.85 -7.79
N HIS A 109 -18.49 16.89 -8.91
CA HIS A 109 -19.06 17.34 -10.19
C HIS A 109 -20.17 16.42 -10.71
N ARG A 110 -20.09 15.13 -10.39
CA ARG A 110 -21.05 14.13 -10.87
C ARG A 110 -22.26 13.95 -9.97
N PHE A 111 -22.04 13.88 -8.66
CA PHE A 111 -23.05 13.46 -7.69
C PHE A 111 -23.25 14.48 -6.55
N GLY A 112 -22.50 15.57 -6.57
CA GLY A 112 -22.59 16.60 -5.55
C GLY A 112 -21.63 16.38 -4.38
N ARG A 113 -21.63 17.35 -3.46
CA ARG A 113 -20.70 17.44 -2.34
C ARG A 113 -20.64 16.19 -1.46
N TRP A 114 -21.81 15.57 -1.21
CA TRP A 114 -21.88 14.38 -0.35
C TRP A 114 -20.98 13.25 -0.84
N ALA A 115 -20.92 13.03 -2.18
CA ALA A 115 -20.13 11.95 -2.77
C ALA A 115 -18.62 12.18 -2.60
N ARG A 116 -18.17 13.46 -2.71
CA ARG A 116 -16.77 13.81 -2.43
C ARG A 116 -16.43 13.63 -0.97
N VAL A 117 -17.27 14.15 -0.06
CA VAL A 117 -17.07 14.03 1.40
C VAL A 117 -17.11 12.56 1.82
N TYR A 118 -18.04 11.77 1.28
CA TYR A 118 -18.08 10.32 1.49
C TYR A 118 -16.75 9.66 1.15
N ALA A 119 -16.30 9.79 -0.09
CA ALA A 119 -15.09 9.13 -0.55
C ALA A 119 -13.83 9.62 0.19
N SER A 120 -13.69 10.93 0.40
CA SER A 120 -12.54 11.51 1.10
C SER A 120 -12.51 11.17 2.59
N SER A 121 -13.67 11.08 3.27
CA SER A 121 -13.73 10.67 4.68
C SER A 121 -13.33 9.22 4.86
N PHE A 122 -13.89 8.32 4.04
CA PHE A 122 -13.51 6.90 4.07
C PHE A 122 -12.04 6.70 3.73
N TYR A 123 -11.51 7.44 2.77
CA TYR A 123 -10.09 7.44 2.46
C TYR A 123 -9.24 7.86 3.68
N LEU A 124 -9.56 9.00 4.32
CA LEU A 124 -8.80 9.47 5.48
C LEU A 124 -8.83 8.48 6.64
N LEU A 125 -9.99 7.89 6.93
CA LEU A 125 -10.12 6.85 7.96
C LEU A 125 -9.26 5.62 7.64
N THR A 126 -9.30 5.16 6.37
CA THR A 126 -8.45 4.06 5.90
C THR A 126 -6.97 4.38 6.06
N GLN A 127 -6.54 5.60 5.71
CA GLN A 127 -5.12 5.97 5.81
C GLN A 127 -4.64 6.04 7.26
N VAL A 128 -5.43 6.57 8.18
CA VAL A 128 -5.08 6.63 9.60
C VAL A 128 -5.00 5.20 10.19
N ALA A 129 -5.97 4.34 9.89
CA ALA A 129 -5.94 2.95 10.32
C ALA A 129 -4.75 2.18 9.73
N ARG A 130 -4.45 2.40 8.42
CA ARG A 130 -3.30 1.82 7.73
C ARG A 130 -1.97 2.24 8.37
N MET A 131 -1.83 3.53 8.67
CA MET A 131 -0.63 4.04 9.35
C MET A 131 -0.44 3.39 10.72
N GLY A 132 -1.51 3.31 11.51
CA GLY A 132 -1.47 2.70 12.83
C GLY A 132 -1.03 1.24 12.78
N SER A 133 -1.64 0.45 11.90
CA SER A 133 -1.27 -0.96 11.75
C SER A 133 0.18 -1.15 11.29
N ILE A 134 0.65 -0.35 10.33
CA ILE A 134 2.02 -0.43 9.82
C ILE A 134 3.03 -0.01 10.89
N LEU A 135 2.78 1.09 11.61
CA LEU A 135 3.67 1.55 12.68
C LEU A 135 3.79 0.51 13.79
N TYR A 136 2.69 -0.11 14.20
CA TYR A 136 2.68 -1.15 15.21
C TYR A 136 3.38 -2.43 14.73
N LEU A 137 2.99 -2.96 13.55
CA LEU A 137 3.58 -4.17 12.99
C LEU A 137 5.07 -4.01 12.66
N LEU A 138 5.52 -2.79 12.36
CA LEU A 138 6.92 -2.47 12.16
C LEU A 138 7.69 -2.44 13.49
N ALA A 139 7.03 -2.00 14.57
CA ALA A 139 7.66 -1.91 15.88
C ALA A 139 7.89 -3.28 16.53
N LEU A 140 7.06 -4.29 16.24
CA LEU A 140 7.19 -5.63 16.81
C LEU A 140 8.54 -6.30 16.49
N PRO A 141 8.95 -6.47 15.22
CA PRO A 141 10.26 -7.02 14.91
C PRO A 141 11.41 -6.18 15.48
N MET A 142 11.27 -4.85 15.47
CA MET A 142 12.29 -3.96 16.02
C MET A 142 12.45 -4.11 17.53
N ASN A 143 11.36 -4.32 18.26
CA ASN A 143 11.40 -4.62 19.70
C ASN A 143 12.13 -5.94 19.95
N GLU A 144 11.79 -7.00 19.23
CA GLU A 144 12.45 -8.31 19.39
C GLU A 144 13.92 -8.29 18.98
N LEU A 145 14.25 -7.58 17.89
CA LEU A 145 15.60 -7.56 17.32
C LEU A 145 16.55 -6.61 18.05
N LEU A 146 16.05 -5.44 18.48
CA LEU A 146 16.86 -4.37 19.07
C LEU A 146 16.65 -4.24 20.59
N GLY A 147 15.62 -4.89 21.15
CA GLY A 147 15.24 -4.73 22.56
C GLY A 147 14.69 -3.34 22.88
N TRP A 148 14.27 -2.57 21.85
CA TRP A 148 13.74 -1.23 22.03
C TRP A 148 12.27 -1.27 22.42
N ASN A 149 11.85 -0.30 23.21
CA ASN A 149 10.46 -0.16 23.62
C ASN A 149 9.55 0.15 22.42
N ILE A 150 8.43 -0.57 22.27
CA ILE A 150 7.50 -0.46 21.14
C ILE A 150 6.98 0.96 20.98
N GLU A 151 6.58 1.61 22.09
CA GLU A 151 6.06 2.97 22.07
C GLU A 151 7.12 3.97 21.58
N GLY A 152 8.36 3.79 22.03
CA GLY A 152 9.50 4.59 21.59
C GLY A 152 9.76 4.46 20.10
N ILE A 153 9.71 3.24 19.56
CA ILE A 153 9.86 2.97 18.13
C ILE A 153 8.75 3.66 17.33
N ILE A 154 7.49 3.52 17.73
CA ILE A 154 6.34 4.16 17.09
C ILE A 154 6.52 5.68 17.06
N LEU A 155 6.87 6.30 18.18
CA LEU A 155 7.03 7.76 18.30
C LEU A 155 8.19 8.28 17.44
N ILE A 156 9.38 7.68 17.55
CA ILE A 156 10.57 8.12 16.82
C ILE A 156 10.34 7.95 15.31
N THR A 157 9.77 6.84 14.89
CA THR A 157 9.45 6.57 13.50
C THR A 157 8.44 7.58 12.96
N THR A 158 7.37 7.84 13.71
CA THR A 158 6.36 8.82 13.32
C THR A 158 6.96 10.22 13.19
N LEU A 159 7.76 10.66 14.19
CA LEU A 159 8.42 11.97 14.16
C LEU A 159 9.36 12.11 12.96
N ALA A 160 10.16 11.10 12.67
CA ALA A 160 11.09 11.10 11.54
C ALA A 160 10.34 11.22 10.20
N ILE A 161 9.26 10.44 10.01
CA ILE A 161 8.46 10.45 8.80
C ILE A 161 7.73 11.78 8.62
N VAL A 162 7.07 12.27 9.67
CA VAL A 162 6.34 13.54 9.64
C VAL A 162 7.30 14.69 9.34
N ALA A 163 8.51 14.68 9.93
CA ALA A 163 9.50 15.73 9.74
C ALA A 163 9.86 15.90 8.26
N TYR A 164 10.32 14.86 7.57
CA TYR A 164 10.71 15.02 6.16
C TYR A 164 9.52 15.20 5.21
N SER A 165 8.37 14.56 5.50
CA SER A 165 7.16 14.70 4.70
C SER A 165 6.60 16.12 4.77
N MET A 166 6.57 16.71 5.97
CA MET A 166 6.13 18.08 6.21
C MET A 166 7.09 19.12 5.59
N VAL A 167 8.40 18.84 5.59
CA VAL A 167 9.43 19.75 5.10
C VAL A 167 9.52 19.76 3.59
N GLY A 168 9.56 18.57 2.96
CA GLY A 168 9.81 18.41 1.53
C GLY A 168 8.58 18.08 0.69
N GLY A 169 7.41 17.82 1.32
CA GLY A 169 6.18 17.46 0.63
C GLY A 169 6.31 16.21 -0.24
N ILE A 170 5.46 16.08 -1.26
CA ILE A 170 5.42 14.90 -2.13
C ILE A 170 6.73 14.66 -2.90
N LYS A 171 7.51 15.71 -3.18
CA LYS A 171 8.80 15.58 -3.87
C LYS A 171 9.81 14.81 -3.04
N ALA A 172 9.92 15.13 -1.74
CA ALA A 172 10.78 14.41 -0.80
C ALA A 172 10.34 12.95 -0.69
N VAL A 173 9.04 12.72 -0.49
CA VAL A 173 8.48 11.37 -0.36
C VAL A 173 8.79 10.52 -1.57
N ILE A 174 8.54 10.99 -2.80
CA ILE A 174 8.79 10.23 -4.03
C ILE A 174 10.27 9.88 -4.22
N TRP A 175 11.19 10.80 -3.93
CA TRP A 175 12.61 10.52 -4.04
C TRP A 175 13.13 9.56 -2.95
N THR A 176 12.69 9.74 -1.70
CA THR A 176 13.05 8.81 -0.62
C THR A 176 12.51 7.42 -0.90
N GLU A 177 11.28 7.30 -1.38
CA GLU A 177 10.67 6.01 -1.77
C GLU A 177 11.39 5.34 -2.93
N ALA A 178 11.87 6.08 -3.92
CA ALA A 178 12.64 5.52 -5.02
C ALA A 178 13.95 4.90 -4.51
N ILE A 179 14.67 5.58 -3.62
CA ILE A 179 15.89 5.06 -2.99
C ILE A 179 15.58 3.84 -2.12
N GLN A 180 14.56 3.94 -1.27
CA GLN A 180 14.11 2.85 -0.40
C GLN A 180 13.71 1.62 -1.21
N GLY A 181 12.98 1.79 -2.33
CA GLY A 181 12.61 0.71 -3.23
C GLY A 181 13.81 0.00 -3.88
N ILE A 182 14.85 0.75 -4.28
CA ILE A 182 16.08 0.17 -4.85
C ILE A 182 16.82 -0.67 -3.80
N ILE A 183 16.99 -0.15 -2.59
CA ILE A 183 17.68 -0.87 -1.50
C ILE A 183 16.89 -2.11 -1.09
N LEU A 184 15.56 -2.00 -1.03
CA LEU A 184 14.67 -3.12 -0.73
C LEU A 184 14.82 -4.24 -1.76
N ILE A 185 14.81 -3.94 -3.06
CA ILE A 185 15.01 -4.93 -4.13
C ILE A 185 16.40 -5.54 -4.03
N GLY A 186 17.44 -4.71 -3.86
CA GLY A 186 18.82 -5.17 -3.73
C GLY A 186 19.03 -6.08 -2.52
N GLY A 187 18.48 -5.70 -1.36
CA GLY A 187 18.53 -6.51 -0.14
C GLY A 187 17.81 -7.86 -0.30
N ALA A 188 16.59 -7.84 -0.86
CA ALA A 188 15.83 -9.07 -1.10
C ALA A 188 16.55 -10.03 -2.09
N LEU A 189 17.11 -9.49 -3.17
CA LEU A 189 17.91 -10.28 -4.12
C LEU A 189 19.15 -10.90 -3.46
N LEU A 190 19.88 -10.12 -2.69
CA LEU A 190 21.08 -10.59 -2.00
C LEU A 190 20.72 -11.68 -0.97
N CYS A 191 19.65 -11.47 -0.20
CA CYS A 191 19.14 -12.48 0.72
C CYS A 191 18.75 -13.77 0.01
N LEU A 192 18.02 -13.69 -1.11
CA LEU A 192 17.63 -14.86 -1.90
C LEU A 192 18.87 -15.62 -2.40
N VAL A 193 19.86 -14.91 -2.93
CA VAL A 193 21.11 -15.54 -3.42
C VAL A 193 21.81 -16.27 -2.28
N LEU A 194 22.00 -15.63 -1.13
CA LEU A 194 22.66 -16.29 0.01
C LEU A 194 21.87 -17.51 0.48
N LEU A 195 20.56 -17.39 0.65
CA LEU A 195 19.70 -18.49 1.07
C LEU A 195 19.79 -19.70 0.12
N LEU A 196 19.83 -19.46 -1.19
CA LEU A 196 19.96 -20.53 -2.18
C LEU A 196 21.33 -21.20 -2.15
N PHE A 197 22.41 -20.45 -1.93
CA PHE A 197 23.77 -20.99 -1.88
C PHE A 197 24.11 -21.61 -0.53
N ASP A 198 23.37 -21.34 0.52
CA ASP A 198 23.56 -21.96 1.85
C ASP A 198 22.93 -23.36 1.98
N MET A 199 22.26 -23.82 0.92
CA MET A 199 21.74 -25.18 0.86
C MET A 199 22.87 -26.22 0.71
N PRO A 200 22.92 -27.35 1.49
CA PRO A 200 23.99 -28.32 1.49
C PRO A 200 24.31 -28.92 0.12
N GLU A 201 23.32 -29.15 -0.74
CA GLU A 201 23.50 -29.68 -2.10
C GLU A 201 23.47 -28.55 -3.17
N GLY A 202 23.54 -27.26 -2.73
CA GLY A 202 23.51 -26.11 -3.59
C GLY A 202 22.10 -25.67 -4.01
N PRO A 203 21.97 -24.58 -4.84
CA PRO A 203 20.72 -23.91 -5.15
C PRO A 203 19.62 -24.80 -5.70
N LEU A 204 19.96 -25.83 -6.47
CA LEU A 204 18.99 -26.74 -7.10
C LEU A 204 18.21 -27.58 -6.09
N GLN A 205 18.78 -27.83 -4.90
CA GLN A 205 18.10 -28.56 -3.83
C GLN A 205 16.81 -27.85 -3.39
N THR A 206 16.84 -26.51 -3.27
CA THR A 206 15.65 -25.71 -2.96
C THR A 206 14.53 -25.96 -3.96
N PHE A 207 14.83 -25.90 -5.26
CA PHE A 207 13.83 -26.07 -6.30
C PHE A 207 13.30 -27.52 -6.36
N ARG A 208 14.15 -28.53 -6.11
CA ARG A 208 13.73 -29.92 -6.03
C ARG A 208 12.74 -30.13 -4.89
N ILE A 209 13.09 -29.71 -3.66
CA ILE A 209 12.24 -29.83 -2.48
C ILE A 209 10.91 -29.09 -2.70
N ALA A 210 10.97 -27.86 -3.23
CA ALA A 210 9.80 -27.05 -3.47
C ALA A 210 8.86 -27.66 -4.53
N TRP A 211 9.42 -28.31 -5.54
CA TRP A 211 8.64 -29.00 -6.56
C TRP A 211 7.95 -30.27 -6.03
N GLU A 212 8.69 -31.08 -5.27
CA GLU A 212 8.17 -32.29 -4.64
C GLU A 212 7.03 -32.00 -3.65
N ASP A 213 7.07 -30.87 -2.96
CA ASP A 213 6.09 -30.45 -1.97
C ASP A 213 5.01 -29.48 -2.52
N ASP A 214 4.86 -29.38 -3.84
CA ASP A 214 3.86 -28.53 -4.53
C ASP A 214 3.88 -27.06 -4.11
N LYS A 215 5.04 -26.52 -3.70
CA LYS A 215 5.18 -25.15 -3.23
C LYS A 215 4.91 -24.10 -4.31
N PHE A 216 5.14 -24.42 -5.58
CA PHE A 216 4.91 -23.52 -6.71
C PHE A 216 3.45 -23.51 -7.20
N SER A 217 2.57 -24.27 -6.57
CA SER A 217 1.14 -24.29 -6.90
C SER A 217 0.52 -22.90 -6.76
N LEU A 218 -0.24 -22.48 -7.77
CA LEU A 218 -1.03 -21.25 -7.73
C LEU A 218 -2.39 -21.45 -7.05
N GLY A 219 -2.59 -22.59 -6.40
CA GLY A 219 -3.82 -22.99 -5.74
C GLY A 219 -4.79 -23.70 -6.65
N SER A 220 -5.96 -24.03 -6.12
CA SER A 220 -7.03 -24.71 -6.86
C SER A 220 -7.61 -23.82 -7.96
N PHE A 221 -7.86 -24.39 -9.14
CA PHE A 221 -8.62 -23.76 -10.23
C PHE A 221 -10.13 -24.04 -10.15
N GLY A 222 -10.61 -24.59 -9.03
CA GLY A 222 -12.02 -24.83 -8.76
C GLY A 222 -12.85 -23.54 -8.68
N ALA A 223 -14.18 -23.70 -8.77
CA ALA A 223 -15.15 -22.60 -8.77
C ALA A 223 -15.69 -22.26 -7.35
N SER A 224 -15.00 -22.68 -6.28
CA SER A 224 -15.39 -22.36 -4.90
C SER A 224 -15.27 -20.85 -4.65
N LEU A 225 -16.30 -20.27 -4.02
CA LEU A 225 -16.29 -18.84 -3.60
C LEU A 225 -15.92 -18.69 -2.12
N SER A 226 -15.86 -19.77 -1.35
CA SER A 226 -15.51 -19.78 0.07
C SER A 226 -14.02 -20.04 0.33
N GLU A 227 -13.32 -20.60 -0.65
CA GLU A 227 -11.90 -20.92 -0.57
C GLU A 227 -11.04 -19.91 -1.34
N SER A 228 -9.77 -19.82 -0.96
CA SER A 228 -8.77 -18.99 -1.67
C SER A 228 -8.31 -19.71 -2.95
N THR A 229 -9.19 -19.81 -3.96
CA THR A 229 -8.84 -20.39 -5.26
C THR A 229 -8.05 -19.39 -6.11
N PHE A 230 -7.43 -19.86 -7.21
CA PHE A 230 -6.80 -19.00 -8.22
C PHE A 230 -7.75 -17.86 -8.67
N TRP A 231 -9.00 -18.21 -8.96
CA TRP A 231 -9.98 -17.24 -9.46
C TRP A 231 -10.40 -16.23 -8.39
N VAL A 232 -10.59 -16.65 -7.14
CA VAL A 232 -10.88 -15.74 -6.02
C VAL A 232 -9.73 -14.74 -5.84
N CYS A 233 -8.49 -15.20 -5.82
CA CYS A 233 -7.31 -14.33 -5.72
C CYS A 233 -7.17 -13.39 -6.91
N MET A 234 -7.39 -13.86 -8.14
CA MET A 234 -7.28 -13.08 -9.37
C MET A 234 -8.34 -11.99 -9.43
N ILE A 235 -9.61 -12.35 -9.20
CA ILE A 235 -10.75 -11.40 -9.23
C ILE A 235 -10.59 -10.36 -8.14
N TYR A 236 -10.30 -10.78 -6.91
CA TYR A 236 -9.97 -9.88 -5.80
C TYR A 236 -8.85 -8.92 -6.19
N GLY A 237 -7.76 -9.46 -6.72
CA GLY A 237 -6.60 -8.69 -7.16
C GLY A 237 -6.98 -7.65 -8.22
N ILE A 238 -7.75 -8.01 -9.24
CA ILE A 238 -8.18 -7.06 -10.28
C ILE A 238 -8.99 -5.90 -9.69
N PHE A 239 -9.99 -6.17 -8.85
CA PHE A 239 -10.82 -5.12 -8.27
C PHE A 239 -10.03 -4.22 -7.31
N THR A 240 -9.23 -4.82 -6.42
CA THR A 240 -8.39 -4.07 -5.47
C THR A 240 -7.35 -3.21 -6.21
N ASN A 241 -6.72 -3.76 -7.24
CA ASN A 241 -5.71 -3.05 -8.00
C ASN A 241 -6.31 -1.96 -8.89
N LEU A 242 -7.50 -2.18 -9.46
CA LEU A 242 -8.24 -1.13 -10.16
C LEU A 242 -8.63 0.00 -9.20
N GLN A 243 -9.01 -0.30 -7.96
CA GLN A 243 -9.27 0.71 -6.94
C GLN A 243 -8.01 1.50 -6.60
N ASN A 244 -6.91 0.81 -6.31
CA ASN A 244 -5.65 1.45 -5.96
C ASN A 244 -5.16 2.38 -7.08
N TYR A 245 -4.99 1.86 -8.29
CA TYR A 245 -4.51 2.63 -9.43
C TYR A 245 -5.52 3.64 -9.96
N GLY A 246 -6.82 3.41 -9.75
CA GLY A 246 -7.90 4.22 -10.33
C GLY A 246 -8.39 5.35 -9.45
N ILE A 247 -8.48 5.16 -8.13
CA ILE A 247 -9.16 6.13 -7.26
C ILE A 247 -8.46 6.38 -5.91
N ASP A 248 -7.42 5.63 -5.57
CA ASP A 248 -6.68 5.88 -4.34
C ASP A 248 -5.79 7.12 -4.52
N GLN A 249 -5.94 8.10 -3.62
CA GLN A 249 -5.19 9.36 -3.66
C GLN A 249 -3.68 9.16 -3.64
N ASN A 250 -3.18 8.09 -3.00
CA ASN A 250 -1.75 7.79 -2.97
C ASN A 250 -1.18 7.63 -4.38
N TYR A 251 -1.92 6.96 -5.28
CA TYR A 251 -1.50 6.75 -6.68
C TYR A 251 -1.85 7.95 -7.56
N VAL A 252 -3.07 8.47 -7.44
CA VAL A 252 -3.54 9.61 -8.24
C VAL A 252 -2.64 10.82 -8.05
N GLN A 253 -2.21 11.11 -6.82
CA GLN A 253 -1.33 12.23 -6.54
C GLN A 253 0.02 12.09 -7.28
N ARG A 254 0.55 10.87 -7.40
CA ARG A 254 1.80 10.59 -8.14
C ARG A 254 1.66 10.86 -9.63
N TYR A 255 0.51 10.58 -10.24
CA TYR A 255 0.29 10.90 -11.64
C TYR A 255 0.43 12.41 -11.92
N HIS A 256 0.08 13.26 -10.97
CA HIS A 256 0.24 14.71 -11.08
C HIS A 256 1.69 15.19 -10.96
N THR A 257 2.59 14.41 -10.36
CA THR A 257 3.98 14.83 -10.13
C THR A 257 4.90 14.66 -11.33
N ALA A 258 4.57 13.77 -12.25
CA ALA A 258 5.38 13.48 -13.44
C ALA A 258 5.43 14.67 -14.40
N LYS A 259 6.60 14.92 -15.02
CA LYS A 259 6.86 16.09 -15.89
C LYS A 259 6.04 16.12 -17.17
N SER A 260 5.50 15.00 -17.64
CA SER A 260 4.66 14.92 -18.83
C SER A 260 3.62 13.82 -18.73
N MET A 261 2.63 13.84 -19.66
CA MET A 261 1.64 12.77 -19.78
C MET A 261 2.30 11.42 -20.10
N LYS A 262 3.33 11.42 -20.95
CA LYS A 262 4.08 10.20 -21.31
C LYS A 262 4.78 9.62 -20.09
N GLU A 263 5.44 10.45 -19.29
CA GLU A 263 6.12 10.05 -18.06
C GLU A 263 5.13 9.53 -17.00
N ALA A 264 3.95 10.15 -16.88
CA ALA A 264 2.93 9.68 -15.96
C ALA A 264 2.35 8.31 -16.34
N LYS A 265 2.10 8.08 -17.65
CA LYS A 265 1.69 6.76 -18.15
C LYS A 265 2.78 5.72 -17.93
N PHE A 266 4.03 6.08 -18.26
CA PHE A 266 5.18 5.21 -18.04
C PHE A 266 5.34 4.85 -16.55
N SER A 267 5.20 5.82 -15.63
CA SER A 267 5.34 5.56 -14.19
C SER A 267 4.31 4.55 -13.66
N ALA A 268 3.05 4.64 -14.11
CA ALA A 268 2.01 3.70 -13.73
C ALA A 268 2.33 2.28 -14.22
N LEU A 269 2.74 2.14 -15.49
CA LEU A 269 3.13 0.85 -16.07
C LEU A 269 4.39 0.29 -15.39
N PHE A 270 5.44 1.10 -15.28
CA PHE A 270 6.71 0.69 -14.71
C PHE A 270 6.55 0.18 -13.28
N GLY A 271 5.85 0.93 -12.41
CA GLY A 271 5.60 0.52 -11.02
C GLY A 271 4.79 -0.78 -10.94
N GLY A 272 3.77 -0.94 -11.79
CA GLY A 272 2.95 -2.15 -11.82
C GLY A 272 3.68 -3.39 -12.35
N TYR A 273 4.43 -3.25 -13.43
CA TYR A 273 5.19 -4.37 -14.01
C TYR A 273 6.39 -4.79 -13.15
N LEU A 274 7.07 -3.82 -12.51
CA LEU A 274 8.17 -4.10 -11.60
C LEU A 274 7.72 -4.92 -10.39
N PHE A 275 6.45 -4.81 -9.99
CA PHE A 275 5.92 -5.52 -8.84
C PHE A 275 5.95 -7.06 -9.03
N ILE A 276 5.74 -7.58 -10.24
CA ILE A 276 5.73 -9.03 -10.49
C ILE A 276 7.07 -9.67 -10.13
N PRO A 277 8.21 -9.30 -10.76
CA PRO A 277 9.47 -9.95 -10.45
C PRO A 277 9.89 -9.74 -8.99
N VAL A 278 9.61 -8.58 -8.40
CA VAL A 278 9.95 -8.34 -6.99
C VAL A 278 9.09 -9.17 -6.05
N SER A 279 7.79 -9.27 -6.30
CA SER A 279 6.91 -10.18 -5.56
C SER A 279 7.36 -11.63 -5.68
N ALA A 280 7.74 -12.08 -6.89
CA ALA A 280 8.29 -13.42 -7.10
C ALA A 280 9.57 -13.68 -6.27
N ILE A 281 10.45 -12.68 -6.12
CA ILE A 281 11.63 -12.79 -5.25
C ILE A 281 11.22 -13.07 -3.81
N PHE A 282 10.22 -12.36 -3.27
CA PHE A 282 9.74 -12.60 -1.90
C PHE A 282 9.08 -13.97 -1.73
N PHE A 283 8.33 -14.45 -2.72
CA PHE A 283 7.78 -15.81 -2.71
C PHE A 283 8.90 -16.87 -2.81
N LEU A 284 9.95 -16.63 -3.62
CA LEU A 284 11.12 -17.49 -3.68
C LEU A 284 11.90 -17.52 -2.36
N ILE A 285 12.05 -16.37 -1.67
CA ILE A 285 12.63 -16.33 -0.32
C ILE A 285 11.85 -17.23 0.63
N GLY A 286 10.50 -17.11 0.67
CA GLY A 286 9.67 -17.96 1.53
C GLY A 286 9.75 -19.44 1.19
N THR A 287 9.80 -19.78 -0.09
CA THR A 287 10.01 -21.15 -0.58
C THR A 287 11.41 -21.66 -0.23
N GLY A 288 12.43 -20.81 -0.34
CA GLY A 288 13.80 -21.13 0.07
C GLY A 288 13.93 -21.38 1.56
N LEU A 289 13.28 -20.53 2.39
CA LEU A 289 13.21 -20.72 3.84
C LEU A 289 12.54 -22.04 4.22
N TYR A 290 11.46 -22.43 3.51
CA TYR A 290 10.84 -23.71 3.70
C TYR A 290 11.81 -24.86 3.42
N ALA A 291 12.51 -24.82 2.30
CA ALA A 291 13.49 -25.86 1.93
C ALA A 291 14.67 -25.88 2.92
N PHE A 292 15.17 -24.72 3.32
CA PHE A 292 16.31 -24.59 4.25
C PHE A 292 15.97 -25.20 5.62
N TYR A 293 14.83 -24.83 6.22
CA TYR A 293 14.45 -25.37 7.52
C TYR A 293 13.90 -26.81 7.46
N LYS A 294 13.46 -27.30 6.30
CA LYS A 294 13.14 -28.72 6.10
C LYS A 294 14.40 -29.58 6.17
N VAL A 295 15.53 -29.07 5.66
CA VAL A 295 16.84 -29.74 5.73
C VAL A 295 17.50 -29.54 7.10
N ASN A 296 17.27 -28.41 7.75
CA ASN A 296 17.88 -28.03 9.03
C ASN A 296 16.79 -27.79 10.12
N PRO A 297 16.00 -28.79 10.50
CA PRO A 297 14.83 -28.58 11.36
C PRO A 297 15.19 -28.11 12.77
N SER A 298 16.38 -28.43 13.27
CA SER A 298 16.87 -28.00 14.59
C SER A 298 17.18 -26.49 14.68
N MET A 299 17.32 -25.81 13.55
CA MET A 299 17.64 -24.38 13.51
C MET A 299 16.41 -23.49 13.63
N LEU A 300 15.20 -24.04 13.49
CA LEU A 300 13.94 -23.28 13.64
C LEU A 300 13.27 -23.63 14.97
N PRO A 301 12.96 -22.65 15.85
CA PRO A 301 12.21 -22.90 17.07
C PRO A 301 10.82 -23.50 16.78
N GLU A 302 10.43 -24.48 17.59
CA GLU A 302 9.12 -25.13 17.47
C GLU A 302 7.97 -24.12 17.67
N GLY A 303 6.94 -24.22 16.84
CA GLY A 303 5.75 -23.37 16.95
C GLY A 303 5.92 -21.95 16.44
N MET A 304 7.02 -21.59 15.79
CA MET A 304 7.20 -20.26 15.22
C MET A 304 6.17 -19.96 14.12
N GLY A 305 5.46 -18.83 14.24
CA GLY A 305 4.52 -18.38 13.22
C GLY A 305 5.23 -18.05 11.90
N ALA A 306 4.59 -18.36 10.77
CA ALA A 306 5.17 -18.25 9.43
C ALA A 306 5.70 -16.83 9.10
N ASP A 307 5.03 -15.78 9.58
CA ASP A 307 5.42 -14.39 9.35
C ASP A 307 6.70 -13.99 10.12
N PHE A 308 7.10 -14.77 11.13
CA PHE A 308 8.31 -14.55 11.92
C PHE A 308 9.53 -15.32 11.40
N VAL A 309 9.34 -16.31 10.53
CA VAL A 309 10.44 -17.13 10.02
C VAL A 309 11.46 -16.31 9.24
N PHE A 310 11.02 -15.40 8.39
CA PHE A 310 11.93 -14.55 7.62
C PHE A 310 12.71 -13.55 8.50
N PRO A 311 12.09 -12.79 9.42
CA PRO A 311 12.85 -12.01 10.41
C PRO A 311 13.83 -12.83 11.24
N PHE A 312 13.44 -14.02 11.68
CA PHE A 312 14.31 -14.92 12.42
C PHE A 312 15.55 -15.31 11.62
N PHE A 313 15.36 -15.71 10.35
CA PHE A 313 16.46 -16.02 9.44
C PHE A 313 17.42 -14.84 9.24
N ILE A 314 16.86 -13.62 9.06
CA ILE A 314 17.66 -12.40 8.88
C ILE A 314 18.62 -12.18 10.06
N VAL A 315 18.18 -12.48 11.28
CA VAL A 315 18.94 -12.15 12.49
C VAL A 315 19.93 -13.23 12.86
N ASN A 316 19.58 -14.50 12.63
CA ASN A 316 20.37 -15.63 13.13
C ASN A 316 21.29 -16.26 12.08
N GLU A 317 20.92 -16.20 10.79
CA GLU A 317 21.61 -16.93 9.74
C GLU A 317 22.41 -16.03 8.79
N LEU A 318 22.06 -14.73 8.72
CA LEU A 318 22.74 -13.85 7.77
C LEU A 318 24.04 -13.26 8.33
N PRO A 319 25.04 -12.98 7.45
CA PRO A 319 26.28 -12.34 7.85
C PRO A 319 26.07 -10.95 8.44
N VAL A 320 26.93 -10.57 9.38
CA VAL A 320 27.00 -9.22 9.96
C VAL A 320 27.11 -8.17 8.85
N GLY A 321 26.36 -7.11 8.97
CA GLY A 321 26.22 -6.03 8.00
C GLY A 321 25.03 -6.23 7.06
N LEU A 322 24.78 -7.43 6.57
CA LEU A 322 23.61 -7.72 5.74
C LEU A 322 22.33 -7.76 6.58
N THR A 323 22.38 -8.30 7.80
CA THR A 323 21.31 -8.25 8.79
C THR A 323 20.85 -6.81 8.99
N GLY A 324 21.78 -5.88 9.26
CA GLY A 324 21.47 -4.46 9.42
C GLY A 324 20.82 -3.82 8.18
N LEU A 325 21.31 -4.18 6.98
CA LEU A 325 20.76 -3.68 5.72
C LEU A 325 19.33 -4.18 5.46
N LEU A 326 19.04 -5.46 5.73
CA LEU A 326 17.70 -6.01 5.54
C LEU A 326 16.71 -5.48 6.55
N ILE A 327 17.11 -5.31 7.81
CA ILE A 327 16.27 -4.65 8.81
C ILE A 327 15.99 -3.21 8.39
N ALA A 328 16.99 -2.48 7.90
CA ALA A 328 16.80 -1.14 7.36
C ALA A 328 15.84 -1.12 6.14
N SER A 329 15.89 -2.16 5.30
CA SER A 329 14.98 -2.32 4.15
C SER A 329 13.52 -2.56 4.58
N ILE A 330 13.29 -3.40 5.59
CA ILE A 330 11.96 -3.63 6.19
C ILE A 330 11.42 -2.30 6.75
N PHE A 331 12.28 -1.59 7.48
CA PHE A 331 11.92 -0.31 8.08
C PHE A 331 11.61 0.75 7.03
N ALA A 332 12.41 0.80 5.96
CA ALA A 332 12.19 1.66 4.81
C ALA A 332 10.85 1.42 4.12
N ALA A 333 10.45 0.14 3.94
CA ALA A 333 9.16 -0.22 3.36
C ALA A 333 7.98 0.28 4.21
N GLY A 334 8.09 0.20 5.55
CA GLY A 334 7.08 0.77 6.45
C GLY A 334 7.06 2.30 6.40
N MET A 335 8.24 2.94 6.46
CA MET A 335 8.38 4.40 6.39
C MET A 335 7.78 4.97 5.09
N SER A 336 8.02 4.35 3.95
CA SER A 336 7.50 4.80 2.65
C SER A 336 5.97 4.84 2.65
N THR A 337 5.34 3.79 3.15
CA THR A 337 3.87 3.71 3.21
C THR A 337 3.27 4.75 4.15
N VAL A 338 3.86 4.97 5.32
CA VAL A 338 3.40 5.99 6.26
C VAL A 338 3.60 7.40 5.71
N ALA A 339 4.74 7.71 5.08
CA ALA A 339 5.00 9.00 4.45
C ALA A 339 4.02 9.34 3.33
N THR A 340 3.69 8.33 2.52
CA THR A 340 2.65 8.43 1.50
C THR A 340 1.30 8.78 2.12
N SER A 341 0.89 8.04 3.16
CA SER A 341 -0.39 8.28 3.85
C SER A 341 -0.46 9.68 4.46
N VAL A 342 0.63 10.19 5.05
CA VAL A 342 0.72 11.54 5.59
C VAL A 342 0.53 12.60 4.51
N THR A 343 1.28 12.51 3.40
CA THR A 343 1.26 13.53 2.33
C THR A 343 -0.05 13.52 1.55
N SER A 344 -0.61 12.35 1.27
CA SER A 344 -1.87 12.22 0.54
C SER A 344 -3.06 12.65 1.40
N SER A 345 -3.08 12.27 2.69
CA SER A 345 -4.14 12.70 3.62
C SER A 345 -4.12 14.21 3.86
N SER A 346 -2.94 14.82 4.02
CA SER A 346 -2.83 16.27 4.16
C SER A 346 -3.30 17.02 2.90
N THR A 347 -3.03 16.46 1.72
CA THR A 347 -3.52 16.99 0.44
C THR A 347 -5.03 16.92 0.36
N ILE A 348 -5.63 15.77 0.70
CA ILE A 348 -7.11 15.62 0.74
C ILE A 348 -7.72 16.55 1.77
N PHE A 349 -7.15 16.67 2.96
CA PHE A 349 -7.67 17.60 3.98
C PHE A 349 -7.68 19.04 3.46
N LEU A 350 -6.60 19.50 2.83
CA LEU A 350 -6.57 20.83 2.22
C LEU A 350 -7.61 20.98 1.12
N THR A 351 -7.61 20.07 0.13
CA THR A 351 -8.39 20.25 -1.10
C THR A 351 -9.88 20.01 -0.91
N ASP A 352 -10.26 19.02 -0.09
CA ASP A 352 -11.62 18.53 0.01
C ASP A 352 -12.40 19.13 1.18
N TYR A 353 -11.69 19.59 2.21
CA TYR A 353 -12.32 20.19 3.40
C TYR A 353 -11.95 21.68 3.54
N TYR A 354 -10.67 22.01 3.69
CA TYR A 354 -10.28 23.37 4.02
C TYR A 354 -10.65 24.39 2.93
N LEU A 355 -10.29 24.11 1.67
CA LEU A 355 -10.57 25.01 0.54
C LEU A 355 -12.07 25.14 0.20
N HIS A 356 -12.90 24.28 0.73
CA HIS A 356 -14.35 24.45 0.62
C HIS A 356 -14.84 25.68 1.39
N PHE A 357 -14.31 25.87 2.60
CA PHE A 357 -14.67 27.00 3.46
C PHE A 357 -13.86 28.27 3.15
N ARG A 358 -12.63 28.11 2.68
CA ARG A 358 -11.65 29.18 2.42
C ARG A 358 -11.16 29.14 0.98
N LYS A 359 -12.07 29.38 0.03
CA LYS A 359 -11.80 29.31 -1.42
C LYS A 359 -10.64 30.18 -1.89
N ASN A 360 -10.46 31.36 -1.27
CA ASN A 360 -9.45 32.34 -1.63
C ASN A 360 -8.20 32.28 -0.71
N ALA A 361 -7.94 31.12 -0.07
CA ALA A 361 -6.75 30.98 0.78
C ALA A 361 -5.47 31.28 0.01
N GLY A 362 -4.59 32.08 0.61
CA GLY A 362 -3.28 32.41 0.05
C GLY A 362 -2.32 31.22 0.11
N ASN A 363 -1.24 31.27 -0.68
CA ASN A 363 -0.27 30.18 -0.72
C ASN A 363 0.34 29.86 0.65
N ARG A 364 0.68 30.87 1.46
CA ARG A 364 1.21 30.67 2.82
C ARG A 364 0.24 29.96 3.74
N GLU A 365 -1.05 30.32 3.65
CA GLU A 365 -2.14 29.71 4.42
C GLU A 365 -2.31 28.22 4.02
N LYS A 366 -2.34 27.92 2.72
CA LYS A 366 -2.40 26.56 2.20
C LYS A 366 -1.24 25.69 2.69
N LEU A 367 -0.02 26.24 2.66
CA LEU A 367 1.15 25.52 3.17
C LEU A 367 1.09 25.25 4.67
N LEU A 368 0.62 26.21 5.47
CA LEU A 368 0.43 26.01 6.91
C LEU A 368 -0.60 24.91 7.19
N VAL A 369 -1.70 24.89 6.45
CA VAL A 369 -2.73 23.85 6.55
C VAL A 369 -2.17 22.49 6.17
N LEU A 370 -1.41 22.38 5.07
CA LEU A 370 -0.78 21.12 4.65
C LEU A 370 0.18 20.60 5.73
N LYS A 371 1.03 21.45 6.26
CA LYS A 371 1.99 21.08 7.32
C LYS A 371 1.28 20.70 8.61
N GLY A 372 0.29 21.47 9.04
CA GLY A 372 -0.52 21.16 10.23
C GLY A 372 -1.29 19.85 10.07
N ALA A 373 -1.90 19.62 8.89
CA ALA A 373 -2.58 18.36 8.58
C ALA A 373 -1.61 17.18 8.57
N SER A 374 -0.38 17.33 8.06
CA SER A 374 0.65 16.27 8.11
C SER A 374 0.99 15.88 9.55
N VAL A 375 1.16 16.85 10.44
CA VAL A 375 1.39 16.60 11.87
C VAL A 375 0.18 15.91 12.51
N MET A 376 -1.03 16.42 12.26
CA MET A 376 -2.26 15.87 12.79
C MET A 376 -2.47 14.41 12.37
N VAL A 377 -2.29 14.11 11.08
CA VAL A 377 -2.41 12.73 10.55
C VAL A 377 -1.35 11.82 11.16
N GLY A 378 -0.11 12.29 11.34
CA GLY A 378 0.95 11.54 12.02
C GLY A 378 0.58 11.21 13.46
N ILE A 379 0.08 12.17 14.23
CA ILE A 379 -0.38 11.95 15.61
C ILE A 379 -1.52 10.94 15.65
N LEU A 380 -2.53 11.08 14.77
CA LEU A 380 -3.65 10.14 14.69
C LEU A 380 -3.18 8.72 14.35
N GLY A 381 -2.22 8.59 13.42
CA GLY A 381 -1.62 7.30 13.09
C GLY A 381 -0.89 6.66 14.27
N ALA A 382 -0.12 7.43 15.04
CA ALA A 382 0.55 6.95 16.25
C ALA A 382 -0.45 6.53 17.33
N LEU A 383 -1.53 7.31 17.55
CA LEU A 383 -2.58 6.95 18.52
C LEU A 383 -3.28 5.64 18.14
N VAL A 384 -3.55 5.44 16.85
CA VAL A 384 -4.12 4.17 16.36
C VAL A 384 -3.12 3.03 16.49
N ALA A 385 -1.81 3.28 16.30
CA ALA A 385 -0.78 2.27 16.55
C ALA A 385 -0.77 1.81 18.02
N PHE A 386 -0.90 2.75 18.96
CA PHE A 386 -1.03 2.40 20.39
C PHE A 386 -2.33 1.63 20.70
N ALA A 387 -3.43 1.95 20.01
CA ALA A 387 -4.66 1.18 20.16
C ALA A 387 -4.51 -0.26 19.67
N PHE A 388 -3.76 -0.48 18.59
CA PHE A 388 -3.47 -1.83 18.07
C PHE A 388 -2.59 -2.69 19.00
N MET A 389 -1.83 -2.10 19.92
CA MET A 389 -1.08 -2.86 20.94
C MET A 389 -1.99 -3.72 21.84
N ASN A 390 -3.26 -3.35 21.98
CA ASN A 390 -4.25 -4.06 22.79
C ASN A 390 -5.17 -4.96 21.94
N ALA A 391 -4.97 -5.03 20.61
CA ALA A 391 -5.77 -5.87 19.74
C ALA A 391 -5.19 -7.29 19.70
N GLU A 392 -6.07 -8.31 19.68
CA GLU A 392 -5.64 -9.72 19.55
C GLU A 392 -4.88 -9.96 18.23
N SER A 393 -5.30 -9.30 17.14
CA SER A 393 -4.62 -9.30 15.85
C SER A 393 -4.78 -7.93 15.18
N ALA A 394 -3.68 -7.17 15.09
CA ALA A 394 -3.67 -5.88 14.40
C ALA A 394 -3.88 -6.02 12.89
N LEU A 395 -3.42 -7.13 12.30
CA LEU A 395 -3.57 -7.41 10.87
C LEU A 395 -5.03 -7.70 10.51
N ASP A 396 -5.71 -8.52 11.30
CA ASP A 396 -7.12 -8.86 11.06
C ASP A 396 -8.03 -7.64 11.28
N ALA A 397 -7.76 -6.85 12.32
CA ALA A 397 -8.45 -5.59 12.56
C ALA A 397 -8.24 -4.60 11.39
N TRP A 398 -7.03 -4.51 10.86
CA TRP A 398 -6.73 -3.72 9.65
C TRP A 398 -7.51 -4.23 8.43
N TRP A 399 -7.51 -5.53 8.17
CA TRP A 399 -8.21 -6.10 7.01
C TRP A 399 -9.72 -5.86 7.09
N ALA A 400 -10.32 -6.04 8.26
CA ALA A 400 -11.74 -5.77 8.46
C ALA A 400 -12.08 -4.29 8.18
N LEU A 401 -11.32 -3.36 8.76
CA LEU A 401 -11.51 -1.93 8.54
C LEU A 401 -11.28 -1.53 7.07
N SER A 402 -10.23 -2.03 6.45
CA SER A 402 -9.89 -1.76 5.05
C SER A 402 -10.97 -2.26 4.10
N SER A 403 -11.52 -3.44 4.36
CA SER A 403 -12.60 -4.02 3.55
C SER A 403 -13.86 -3.16 3.60
N ILE A 404 -14.25 -2.69 4.80
CA ILE A 404 -15.44 -1.84 4.97
C ILE A 404 -15.26 -0.49 4.27
N PHE A 405 -14.09 0.14 4.44
CA PHE A 405 -13.87 1.50 3.94
C PHE A 405 -13.57 1.57 2.43
N SER A 406 -13.10 0.47 1.82
CA SER A 406 -12.69 0.51 0.41
C SER A 406 -13.77 0.08 -0.59
N GLY A 407 -14.73 -0.75 -0.17
CA GLY A 407 -15.56 -1.54 -1.09
C GLY A 407 -16.58 -0.76 -1.94
N GLY A 408 -17.01 0.41 -1.52
CA GLY A 408 -18.03 1.16 -2.27
C GLY A 408 -17.48 2.21 -3.23
N MET A 409 -16.26 2.68 -3.02
CA MET A 409 -15.72 3.84 -3.73
C MET A 409 -15.46 3.58 -5.22
N LEU A 410 -14.93 2.40 -5.57
CA LEU A 410 -14.67 2.06 -6.96
C LEU A 410 -15.98 1.99 -7.76
N GLY A 411 -17.02 1.37 -7.19
CA GLY A 411 -18.34 1.27 -7.83
C GLY A 411 -18.97 2.65 -8.07
N LEU A 412 -18.88 3.54 -7.09
CA LEU A 412 -19.35 4.91 -7.19
C LEU A 412 -18.60 5.70 -8.29
N PHE A 413 -17.29 5.56 -8.33
CA PHE A 413 -16.47 6.19 -9.37
C PHE A 413 -16.80 5.66 -10.76
N LEU A 414 -16.90 4.34 -10.93
CA LEU A 414 -17.27 3.72 -12.20
C LEU A 414 -18.68 4.14 -12.65
N LEU A 415 -19.63 4.26 -11.72
CA LEU A 415 -20.96 4.77 -12.02
C LEU A 415 -20.90 6.19 -12.58
N GLY A 416 -20.12 7.07 -11.94
CA GLY A 416 -19.93 8.44 -12.40
C GLY A 416 -19.23 8.55 -13.74
N TYR A 417 -18.25 7.67 -13.99
CA TYR A 417 -17.45 7.68 -15.20
C TYR A 417 -18.18 7.09 -16.43
N LEU A 418 -18.90 5.98 -16.23
CA LEU A 418 -19.54 5.22 -17.30
C LEU A 418 -21.00 5.66 -17.57
N SER A 419 -21.75 6.09 -16.54
CA SER A 419 -23.15 6.47 -16.67
C SER A 419 -23.35 7.99 -16.68
N LYS A 420 -23.53 8.59 -17.85
CA LYS A 420 -23.83 10.03 -17.96
C LYS A 420 -25.21 10.41 -17.40
N LYS A 421 -26.15 9.45 -17.29
CA LYS A 421 -27.54 9.67 -16.85
C LYS A 421 -27.75 9.52 -15.33
N ALA A 422 -26.82 8.89 -14.61
CA ALA A 422 -26.96 8.68 -13.17
C ALA A 422 -26.95 10.01 -12.41
N ARG A 423 -27.95 10.22 -11.56
CA ARG A 423 -28.11 11.39 -10.68
C ARG A 423 -27.58 11.08 -9.29
N HIS A 424 -27.51 12.11 -8.43
CA HIS A 424 -27.06 11.98 -7.04
C HIS A 424 -27.88 10.97 -6.21
N ILE A 425 -29.19 10.87 -6.44
CA ILE A 425 -30.07 9.91 -5.74
C ILE A 425 -29.75 8.47 -6.17
N ASP A 426 -29.57 8.23 -7.49
CA ASP A 426 -29.24 6.92 -8.03
C ASP A 426 -27.92 6.40 -7.45
N ALA A 427 -26.93 7.30 -7.32
CA ALA A 427 -25.63 7.00 -6.72
C ALA A 427 -25.76 6.73 -5.20
N ALA A 428 -26.58 7.49 -4.48
CA ALA A 428 -26.78 7.30 -3.04
C ALA A 428 -27.44 5.95 -2.73
N ILE A 429 -28.45 5.56 -3.51
CA ILE A 429 -29.11 4.25 -3.39
C ILE A 429 -28.08 3.14 -3.69
N GLY A 430 -27.29 3.29 -4.77
CA GLY A 430 -26.24 2.34 -5.11
C GLY A 430 -25.24 2.15 -3.97
N VAL A 431 -24.75 3.25 -3.39
CA VAL A 431 -23.81 3.21 -2.24
C VAL A 431 -24.43 2.53 -1.03
N ALA A 432 -25.67 2.84 -0.67
CA ALA A 432 -26.35 2.22 0.46
C ALA A 432 -26.47 0.69 0.27
N CYS A 433 -26.93 0.25 -0.90
CA CYS A 433 -27.03 -1.19 -1.22
C CYS A 433 -25.65 -1.88 -1.25
N GLY A 434 -24.64 -1.20 -1.81
CA GLY A 434 -23.29 -1.75 -1.87
C GLY A 434 -22.63 -1.91 -0.49
N LEU A 435 -22.87 -0.95 0.43
CA LEU A 435 -22.38 -1.06 1.81
C LEU A 435 -23.04 -2.23 2.57
N VAL A 436 -24.34 -2.43 2.39
CA VAL A 436 -25.05 -3.58 2.98
C VAL A 436 -24.46 -4.90 2.46
N ALA A 437 -24.25 -5.00 1.15
CA ALA A 437 -23.68 -6.19 0.53
C ALA A 437 -22.25 -6.47 0.98
N LEU A 438 -21.46 -5.41 1.17
CA LEU A 438 -20.08 -5.50 1.63
C LEU A 438 -20.03 -6.01 3.08
N ILE A 439 -20.87 -5.47 3.96
CA ILE A 439 -20.99 -5.93 5.35
C ILE A 439 -21.43 -7.40 5.37
N TRP A 440 -22.45 -7.76 4.56
CA TRP A 440 -22.90 -9.14 4.44
C TRP A 440 -21.77 -10.07 3.99
N ALA A 441 -21.02 -9.72 2.94
CA ALA A 441 -19.95 -10.56 2.40
C ALA A 441 -18.73 -10.70 3.36
N VAL A 442 -18.55 -9.78 4.30
CA VAL A 442 -17.52 -9.90 5.35
C VAL A 442 -17.93 -10.84 6.47
N VAL A 443 -19.26 -10.91 6.76
CA VAL A 443 -19.80 -11.68 7.89
C VAL A 443 -20.19 -13.11 7.48
N ASP A 444 -20.57 -13.32 6.20
CA ASP A 444 -21.06 -14.61 5.72
C ASP A 444 -19.90 -15.58 5.45
N PRO A 445 -19.86 -16.77 6.12
CA PRO A 445 -18.79 -17.75 5.94
C PRO A 445 -18.83 -18.47 4.58
N LEU A 446 -19.91 -18.34 3.81
CA LEU A 446 -20.03 -18.95 2.46
C LEU A 446 -19.26 -18.16 1.40
N VAL A 447 -18.82 -16.95 1.71
CA VAL A 447 -18.10 -16.08 0.80
C VAL A 447 -16.73 -15.75 1.38
N HIS A 448 -15.66 -15.94 0.59
CA HIS A 448 -14.33 -15.55 1.00
C HIS A 448 -14.26 -14.03 1.19
N ALA A 449 -13.73 -13.58 2.33
CA ALA A 449 -13.68 -12.15 2.70
C ALA A 449 -13.05 -11.24 1.60
N ASN A 450 -12.11 -11.77 0.82
CA ASN A 450 -11.52 -11.07 -0.32
C ASN A 450 -12.56 -10.66 -1.39
N LEU A 451 -13.68 -11.36 -1.51
CA LEU A 451 -14.73 -11.03 -2.49
C LEU A 451 -15.63 -9.88 -2.05
N ALA A 452 -15.54 -9.42 -0.81
CA ALA A 452 -16.36 -8.32 -0.31
C ALA A 452 -16.22 -7.04 -1.16
N ILE A 453 -15.00 -6.66 -1.54
CA ILE A 453 -14.76 -5.49 -2.43
C ILE A 453 -15.40 -5.69 -3.80
N VAL A 454 -15.43 -6.93 -4.31
CA VAL A 454 -16.01 -7.27 -5.62
C VAL A 454 -17.53 -7.07 -5.57
N PHE A 455 -18.19 -7.69 -4.58
CA PHE A 455 -19.65 -7.52 -4.39
C PHE A 455 -20.04 -6.08 -4.11
N GLY A 456 -19.32 -5.39 -3.21
CA GLY A 456 -19.58 -3.99 -2.92
C GLY A 456 -19.46 -3.12 -4.19
N THR A 457 -18.38 -3.27 -4.96
CA THR A 457 -18.16 -2.50 -6.19
C THR A 457 -19.24 -2.77 -7.25
N ILE A 458 -19.54 -4.05 -7.49
CA ILE A 458 -20.52 -4.46 -8.50
C ILE A 458 -21.92 -3.96 -8.13
N LEU A 459 -22.33 -4.10 -6.86
CA LEU A 459 -23.66 -3.70 -6.43
C LEU A 459 -23.83 -2.17 -6.42
N VAL A 460 -22.84 -1.41 -5.96
CA VAL A 460 -22.89 0.06 -6.09
C VAL A 460 -23.12 0.47 -7.55
N PHE A 461 -22.34 -0.11 -8.45
CA PHE A 461 -22.44 0.20 -9.87
C PHE A 461 -23.77 -0.24 -10.49
N LEU A 462 -24.17 -1.52 -10.33
CA LEU A 462 -25.36 -2.07 -10.97
C LEU A 462 -26.64 -1.44 -10.44
N VAL A 463 -26.78 -1.33 -9.12
CA VAL A 463 -27.99 -0.73 -8.51
C VAL A 463 -28.10 0.74 -8.93
N GLY A 464 -27.01 1.53 -8.82
CA GLY A 464 -27.02 2.92 -9.25
C GLY A 464 -27.33 3.08 -10.75
N PHE A 465 -26.80 2.18 -11.59
CA PHE A 465 -27.07 2.18 -13.04
C PHE A 465 -28.51 1.80 -13.37
N LEU A 466 -29.08 0.78 -12.71
CA LEU A 466 -30.46 0.37 -12.91
C LEU A 466 -31.43 1.44 -12.41
N CYS A 467 -31.17 2.03 -11.22
CA CYS A 467 -31.96 3.18 -10.74
C CYS A 467 -31.96 4.32 -11.76
N SER A 468 -30.81 4.63 -12.36
CA SER A 468 -30.70 5.68 -13.37
C SER A 468 -31.51 5.40 -14.64
N LYS A 469 -31.75 4.14 -14.98
CA LYS A 469 -32.59 3.75 -16.13
C LYS A 469 -34.09 3.74 -15.80
N ILE A 470 -34.44 3.35 -14.57
CA ILE A 470 -35.84 3.21 -14.14
C ILE A 470 -36.42 4.56 -13.73
N LEU A 471 -35.74 5.31 -12.87
CA LEU A 471 -36.20 6.58 -12.32
C LEU A 471 -36.07 7.76 -13.31
N ASN A 472 -35.31 7.62 -14.40
CA ASN A 472 -35.14 8.65 -15.42
C ASN A 472 -35.90 8.36 -16.72
N LYS A 473 -36.89 7.48 -16.70
CA LYS A 473 -37.76 7.20 -17.86
C LYS A 473 -38.88 8.27 -18.07
N ASN A 474 -38.96 9.25 -17.16
CA ASN A 474 -39.89 10.38 -17.26
C ASN A 474 -39.14 11.66 -17.63
#